data_7948ad1ae79d181c78f3c2dcb60b2ddd
#
_entry.id   7948ad1ae79d181c78f3c2dcb60b2ddd
#
_cell.length_a   1.000
_cell.length_b   1.000
_cell.length_c   1.000
_cell.angle_alpha   90.00
_cell.angle_beta   90.00
_cell.angle_gamma   90.00
#
_symmetry.space_group_name_H-M   'P 1'
#
loop_
_entity.id
_entity.type
_entity.pdbx_description
1 polymer ?
#
loop_
_entity_poly.entity_id
_entity_poly.type
_entity_poly.pdbx_seq_one_letter_code
_entity_poly.pdbx_strand_id
1 'polypeptide(L)'
;WIGLHMPTQYGGQGLPKILAAPISEMWNSANHAFSLLPPLNAAAGAALDLAADARLKDWFLPRLASGEWTGTMCLTEAQAGSDLAAVRTRALPQADGSYRLHGQKVFITYGDHELAPNIVHLVLARTPDAAPGVKGISMFVVPKYLLDENGEPGARNDVHCIALEHKLGLHGSPTCVMSFGDHGGAVGYLVGEVGRGLEYMFVMMNAMRLETGLQGPALAESAYQQAATYARERIQGRDRSGKPTAIVGHPDVKRMLMTMRAKLMATRMLSYQVAAWFDIARHHADPAVAAQCRARVDLLTPVAKAWNTEVGNELCGIAIQIHGGAGFVEETGIAQPYRDVRITTIYEGTTGIQASDLVMRKLLRDGGAVLDGLIAEWRALSAKLRALGNADGAAQFEQALDELEQTVQWLRECGNARPEEALAAAVPVLFQLGLVCGAWLWTVTLVALQESTDRGDDAYHRTLSTLGNFYLAALLPQAGAHRRAALQGARWCQALQAEDRKSTRLNSSHLVISYAVFCLK
;
A
#
# COMPACT_ATOMS: atom_id res chain seq x y z
N TRP A 1 4.55 -11.86 -18.70
CA TRP A 1 3.74 -11.41 -17.55
C TRP A 1 4.32 -10.15 -16.89
N ILE A 2 5.65 -9.98 -16.77
CA ILE A 2 6.29 -8.80 -16.16
C ILE A 2 5.93 -7.51 -16.88
N GLY A 3 5.90 -7.53 -18.23
CA GLY A 3 5.59 -6.37 -19.07
C GLY A 3 4.10 -6.14 -19.34
N LEU A 4 3.16 -6.68 -18.55
CA LEU A 4 1.71 -6.63 -18.80
C LEU A 4 1.20 -5.22 -19.17
N HIS A 5 1.57 -4.21 -18.40
CA HIS A 5 1.12 -2.83 -18.62
C HIS A 5 2.23 -1.89 -19.11
N MET A 6 3.39 -2.45 -19.45
CA MET A 6 4.46 -1.66 -20.09
C MET A 6 4.13 -1.39 -21.57
N PRO A 7 4.63 -0.27 -22.14
CA PRO A 7 4.34 0.11 -23.52
C PRO A 7 4.76 -0.95 -24.54
N THR A 8 3.92 -1.15 -25.56
CA THR A 8 4.15 -2.13 -26.62
C THR A 8 5.38 -1.82 -27.46
N GLN A 9 5.75 -0.55 -27.60
CA GLN A 9 6.97 -0.11 -28.31
C GLN A 9 8.27 -0.67 -27.71
N TYR A 10 8.25 -1.08 -26.43
CA TYR A 10 9.39 -1.71 -25.75
C TYR A 10 9.19 -3.22 -25.54
N GLY A 11 8.20 -3.82 -26.20
CA GLY A 11 7.90 -5.25 -26.08
C GLY A 11 6.97 -5.60 -24.91
N GLY A 12 6.40 -4.62 -24.21
CA GLY A 12 5.32 -4.81 -23.25
C GLY A 12 4.00 -5.16 -23.93
N GLN A 13 2.99 -5.52 -23.13
CA GLN A 13 1.67 -5.89 -23.68
C GLN A 13 0.68 -4.71 -23.71
N GLY A 14 0.98 -3.58 -23.08
CA GLY A 14 0.14 -2.39 -23.07
C GLY A 14 -1.25 -2.59 -22.44
N LEU A 15 -1.41 -3.62 -21.60
CA LEU A 15 -2.71 -3.92 -20.99
C LEU A 15 -3.09 -2.88 -19.92
N PRO A 16 -4.39 -2.62 -19.76
CA PRO A 16 -4.87 -1.70 -18.74
C PRO A 16 -4.50 -2.15 -17.32
N LYS A 17 -4.33 -1.17 -16.40
CA LYS A 17 -4.00 -1.43 -15.00
C LYS A 17 -5.06 -2.25 -14.29
N ILE A 18 -6.34 -2.08 -14.66
CA ILE A 18 -7.46 -2.86 -14.11
C ILE A 18 -7.34 -4.36 -14.40
N LEU A 19 -6.67 -4.77 -15.47
CA LEU A 19 -6.37 -6.19 -15.76
C LEU A 19 -5.10 -6.65 -15.06
N ALA A 20 -4.10 -5.77 -14.89
CA ALA A 20 -2.88 -6.11 -14.19
C ALA A 20 -3.10 -6.28 -12.66
N ALA A 21 -4.02 -5.53 -12.07
CA ALA A 21 -4.29 -5.54 -10.63
C ALA A 21 -4.72 -6.92 -10.10
N PRO A 22 -5.72 -7.63 -10.66
CA PRO A 22 -6.08 -8.97 -10.18
C PRO A 22 -4.97 -10.01 -10.42
N ILE A 23 -4.16 -9.87 -11.46
CA ILE A 23 -3.01 -10.74 -11.70
C ILE A 23 -1.95 -10.53 -10.61
N SER A 24 -1.66 -9.28 -10.27
CA SER A 24 -0.77 -8.93 -9.18
C SER A 24 -1.30 -9.46 -7.83
N GLU A 25 -2.60 -9.36 -7.57
CA GLU A 25 -3.22 -9.94 -6.37
C GLU A 25 -3.03 -11.46 -6.31
N MET A 26 -3.28 -12.19 -7.41
CA MET A 26 -3.09 -13.64 -7.46
C MET A 26 -1.63 -14.03 -7.18
N TRP A 27 -0.67 -13.31 -7.75
CA TRP A 27 0.75 -13.58 -7.51
C TRP A 27 1.15 -13.31 -6.06
N ASN A 28 0.73 -12.18 -5.50
CA ASN A 28 1.01 -11.85 -4.11
C ASN A 28 0.36 -12.84 -3.14
N SER A 29 -0.82 -13.36 -3.46
CA SER A 29 -1.51 -14.39 -2.68
C SER A 29 -0.78 -15.74 -2.73
N ALA A 30 -0.18 -16.08 -3.88
CA ALA A 30 0.50 -17.36 -4.09
C ALA A 30 1.95 -17.37 -3.57
N ASN A 31 2.71 -16.30 -3.84
CA ASN A 31 4.11 -16.14 -3.41
C ASN A 31 4.48 -14.66 -3.31
N HIS A 32 4.24 -14.07 -2.15
CA HIS A 32 4.49 -12.65 -1.92
C HIS A 32 5.96 -12.26 -2.07
N ALA A 33 6.89 -13.11 -1.64
CA ALA A 33 8.32 -12.82 -1.73
C ALA A 33 8.78 -12.62 -3.18
N PHE A 34 8.38 -13.51 -4.09
CA PHE A 34 8.72 -13.41 -5.51
C PHE A 34 7.94 -12.28 -6.22
N SER A 35 6.67 -12.08 -5.87
CA SER A 35 5.80 -11.10 -6.53
C SER A 35 6.20 -9.63 -6.33
N LEU A 36 7.18 -9.34 -5.48
CA LEU A 36 7.76 -7.99 -5.35
C LEU A 36 8.60 -7.59 -6.57
N LEU A 37 9.14 -8.55 -7.32
CA LEU A 37 10.05 -8.30 -8.44
C LEU A 37 9.35 -7.67 -9.67
N PRO A 38 8.24 -8.23 -10.21
CA PRO A 38 7.61 -7.70 -11.42
C PRO A 38 7.16 -6.24 -11.34
N PRO A 39 6.53 -5.76 -10.24
CA PRO A 39 6.14 -4.36 -10.12
C PRO A 39 7.32 -3.39 -10.12
N LEU A 40 8.49 -3.78 -9.60
CA LEU A 40 9.69 -2.96 -9.63
C LEU A 40 10.18 -2.71 -11.06
N ASN A 41 10.14 -3.73 -11.93
CA ASN A 41 10.48 -3.59 -13.35
C ASN A 41 9.56 -2.58 -14.05
N ALA A 42 8.25 -2.76 -13.86
CA ALA A 42 7.26 -1.87 -14.47
C ALA A 42 7.38 -0.43 -13.98
N ALA A 43 7.63 -0.25 -12.68
CA ALA A 43 7.80 1.07 -12.08
C ALA A 43 9.11 1.73 -12.52
N ALA A 44 10.23 0.99 -12.60
CA ALA A 44 11.49 1.47 -13.15
C ALA A 44 11.34 1.85 -14.63
N GLY A 45 10.66 1.00 -15.41
CA GLY A 45 10.35 1.28 -16.80
C GLY A 45 9.54 2.57 -16.99
N ALA A 46 8.51 2.79 -16.17
CA ALA A 46 7.70 4.01 -16.23
C ALA A 46 8.51 5.29 -15.92
N ALA A 47 9.43 5.23 -14.95
CA ALA A 47 10.30 6.37 -14.62
C ALA A 47 11.31 6.66 -15.75
N LEU A 48 11.90 5.63 -16.35
CA LEU A 48 12.80 5.77 -17.49
C LEU A 48 12.08 6.26 -18.74
N ASP A 49 10.89 5.73 -19.04
CA ASP A 49 10.09 6.16 -20.19
C ASP A 49 9.71 7.64 -20.10
N LEU A 50 9.39 8.11 -18.89
CA LEU A 50 9.09 9.53 -18.67
C LEU A 50 10.29 10.45 -18.89
N ALA A 51 11.47 10.10 -18.37
CA ALA A 51 12.54 11.07 -18.14
C ALA A 51 13.87 10.74 -18.82
N ALA A 52 14.14 9.49 -19.20
CA ALA A 52 15.41 9.11 -19.81
C ALA A 52 15.54 9.63 -21.25
N ASP A 53 16.77 9.88 -21.69
CA ASP A 53 17.07 10.15 -23.09
C ASP A 53 16.83 8.89 -23.97
N ALA A 54 16.87 9.06 -25.29
CA ALA A 54 16.60 7.98 -26.25
C ALA A 54 17.54 6.79 -26.07
N ARG A 55 18.84 7.05 -25.86
CA ARG A 55 19.87 6.02 -25.67
C ARG A 55 19.58 5.15 -24.45
N LEU A 56 19.27 5.77 -23.31
CA LEU A 56 18.95 5.03 -22.08
C LEU A 56 17.64 4.26 -22.20
N LYS A 57 16.64 4.80 -22.93
CA LYS A 57 15.40 4.08 -23.22
C LYS A 57 15.67 2.84 -24.05
N ASP A 58 16.45 2.96 -25.12
CA ASP A 58 16.78 1.84 -26.03
C ASP A 58 17.59 0.76 -25.30
N TRP A 59 18.46 1.14 -24.39
CA TRP A 59 19.28 0.19 -23.63
C TRP A 59 18.49 -0.60 -22.57
N PHE A 60 17.60 0.06 -21.83
CA PHE A 60 17.02 -0.54 -20.63
C PHE A 60 15.55 -0.96 -20.77
N LEU A 61 14.74 -0.20 -21.51
CA LEU A 61 13.30 -0.46 -21.51
C LEU A 61 12.89 -1.80 -22.13
N PRO A 62 13.45 -2.24 -23.28
CA PRO A 62 13.11 -3.55 -23.84
C PRO A 62 13.44 -4.71 -22.90
N ARG A 63 14.58 -4.64 -22.22
CA ARG A 63 15.06 -5.69 -21.28
C ARG A 63 14.26 -5.72 -19.97
N LEU A 64 13.81 -4.56 -19.48
CA LEU A 64 12.90 -4.48 -18.35
C LEU A 64 11.49 -4.96 -18.71
N ALA A 65 11.00 -4.64 -19.91
CA ALA A 65 9.68 -5.04 -20.37
C ALA A 65 9.58 -6.56 -20.62
N SER A 66 10.61 -7.16 -21.19
CA SER A 66 10.69 -8.62 -21.36
C SER A 66 10.88 -9.36 -20.03
N GLY A 67 11.42 -8.68 -19.00
CA GLY A 67 11.84 -9.28 -17.74
C GLY A 67 13.18 -9.98 -17.80
N GLU A 68 13.93 -9.81 -18.88
CA GLU A 68 15.29 -10.34 -19.00
C GLU A 68 16.21 -9.67 -17.96
N TRP A 69 16.06 -8.37 -17.74
CA TRP A 69 16.71 -7.64 -16.66
C TRP A 69 15.69 -7.20 -15.61
N THR A 70 16.17 -6.94 -14.40
CA THR A 70 15.33 -6.50 -13.29
C THR A 70 15.66 -5.07 -12.88
N GLY A 71 14.65 -4.37 -12.38
CA GLY A 71 14.77 -2.99 -11.89
C GLY A 71 14.74 -2.92 -10.37
N THR A 72 15.44 -1.95 -9.79
CA THR A 72 15.37 -1.65 -8.36
C THR A 72 15.19 -0.16 -8.10
N MET A 73 14.69 0.16 -6.91
CA MET A 73 14.47 1.51 -6.41
C MET A 73 15.42 1.79 -5.24
N CYS A 74 16.45 2.62 -5.45
CA CYS A 74 17.52 2.89 -4.50
C CYS A 74 17.45 4.32 -3.95
N LEU A 75 16.54 4.55 -2.97
CA LEU A 75 16.32 5.85 -2.34
C LEU A 75 16.96 5.92 -0.96
N THR A 76 16.58 4.97 -0.09
CA THR A 76 16.74 5.01 1.36
C THR A 76 18.21 4.87 1.77
N GLU A 77 18.63 5.71 2.69
CA GLU A 77 19.91 5.62 3.41
C GLU A 77 19.63 5.51 4.91
N ALA A 78 20.62 5.10 5.70
CA ALA A 78 20.45 4.90 7.13
C ALA A 78 19.87 6.14 7.87
N GLN A 79 20.23 7.35 7.42
CA GLN A 79 19.74 8.63 7.95
C GLN A 79 18.59 9.24 7.14
N ALA A 80 18.23 8.68 5.98
CA ALA A 80 17.27 9.24 5.03
C ALA A 80 16.23 8.19 4.61
N GLY A 81 15.24 7.96 5.47
CA GLY A 81 14.09 7.09 5.19
C GLY A 81 12.90 7.92 4.69
N SER A 82 12.06 8.42 5.60
CA SER A 82 10.91 9.28 5.26
C SER A 82 11.35 10.69 4.84
N ASP A 83 12.45 11.21 5.42
CA ASP A 83 13.04 12.49 5.01
C ASP A 83 14.18 12.28 4.01
N LEU A 84 13.85 12.32 2.73
CA LEU A 84 14.82 12.20 1.63
C LEU A 84 15.72 13.45 1.47
N ALA A 85 15.40 14.58 2.10
CA ALA A 85 16.30 15.74 2.08
C ALA A 85 17.66 15.44 2.70
N ALA A 86 17.74 14.41 3.57
CA ALA A 86 18.97 13.95 4.21
C ALA A 86 19.84 12.98 3.37
N VAL A 87 19.48 12.67 2.11
CA VAL A 87 20.27 11.83 1.20
C VAL A 87 21.67 12.41 1.01
N ARG A 88 22.70 11.56 1.17
CA ARG A 88 24.13 11.90 1.12
C ARG A 88 24.88 11.23 -0.03
N THR A 89 24.35 10.21 -0.68
CA THR A 89 24.97 9.59 -1.88
C THR A 89 25.32 10.67 -2.89
N ARG A 90 26.54 10.65 -3.43
CA ARG A 90 27.06 11.65 -4.38
C ARG A 90 27.24 11.05 -5.75
N ALA A 91 27.08 11.86 -6.79
CA ALA A 91 27.32 11.52 -8.18
C ALA A 91 28.26 12.57 -8.79
N LEU A 92 29.47 12.17 -9.15
CA LEU A 92 30.52 13.02 -9.66
C LEU A 92 30.56 12.94 -11.20
N PRO A 93 30.36 14.07 -11.94
CA PRO A 93 30.33 14.06 -13.40
C PRO A 93 31.71 13.68 -13.97
N GLN A 94 31.72 12.97 -15.11
CA GLN A 94 32.90 12.55 -15.84
C GLN A 94 32.92 13.21 -17.23
N ALA A 95 34.13 13.24 -17.86
CA ALA A 95 34.30 13.84 -19.18
C ALA A 95 33.55 13.14 -20.32
N ASP A 96 33.18 11.85 -20.14
CA ASP A 96 32.44 11.05 -21.09
C ASP A 96 30.90 11.20 -20.94
N GLY A 97 30.44 12.08 -20.04
CA GLY A 97 29.03 12.30 -19.75
C GLY A 97 28.40 11.30 -18.77
N SER A 98 29.17 10.32 -18.29
CA SER A 98 28.77 9.44 -17.20
C SER A 98 28.97 10.12 -15.84
N TYR A 99 28.57 9.44 -14.77
CA TYR A 99 28.79 9.86 -13.39
C TYR A 99 29.44 8.72 -12.60
N ARG A 100 30.24 9.08 -11.59
CA ARG A 100 30.74 8.15 -10.58
C ARG A 100 29.94 8.34 -9.29
N LEU A 101 29.16 7.34 -8.93
CA LEU A 101 28.35 7.36 -7.72
C LEU A 101 29.13 6.77 -6.54
N HIS A 102 28.97 7.42 -5.37
CA HIS A 102 29.57 7.00 -4.09
C HIS A 102 28.53 7.11 -2.97
N GLY A 103 28.28 6.02 -2.27
CA GLY A 103 27.37 5.98 -1.12
C GLY A 103 26.75 4.62 -0.89
N GLN A 104 25.89 4.54 0.13
CA GLN A 104 25.20 3.32 0.49
C GLN A 104 23.70 3.52 0.48
N LYS A 105 22.98 2.50 0.06
CA LYS A 105 21.52 2.42 0.10
C LYS A 105 21.09 1.20 0.90
N VAL A 106 20.08 1.35 1.76
CA VAL A 106 19.59 0.30 2.64
C VAL A 106 18.16 -0.10 2.27
N PHE A 107 17.77 -1.31 2.64
CA PHE A 107 16.44 -1.88 2.39
C PHE A 107 16.09 -2.00 0.89
N ILE A 108 17.08 -2.30 0.05
CA ILE A 108 16.88 -2.42 -1.39
C ILE A 108 16.34 -3.80 -1.72
N THR A 109 15.05 -3.85 -2.08
CA THR A 109 14.37 -5.06 -2.52
C THR A 109 14.97 -5.56 -3.83
N TYR A 110 15.38 -6.83 -3.87
CA TYR A 110 16.06 -7.45 -5.01
C TYR A 110 17.30 -6.66 -5.50
N GLY A 111 18.01 -6.03 -4.57
CA GLY A 111 19.20 -5.22 -4.87
C GLY A 111 20.35 -6.01 -5.50
N ASP A 112 20.49 -7.28 -5.14
CA ASP A 112 21.41 -8.21 -5.81
C ASP A 112 20.82 -9.63 -5.80
N HIS A 113 20.96 -10.34 -6.93
CA HIS A 113 20.50 -11.70 -7.15
C HIS A 113 21.03 -12.24 -8.49
N GLU A 114 20.81 -13.53 -8.75
CA GLU A 114 21.21 -14.21 -9.99
C GLU A 114 20.00 -14.68 -10.85
N LEU A 115 18.83 -14.09 -10.62
CA LEU A 115 17.60 -14.41 -11.39
C LEU A 115 17.61 -13.76 -12.78
N ALA A 116 18.49 -12.79 -13.02
CA ALA A 116 18.61 -12.05 -14.27
C ALA A 116 20.07 -11.76 -14.59
N PRO A 117 20.44 -11.67 -15.89
CA PRO A 117 21.80 -11.34 -16.32
C PRO A 117 22.29 -9.97 -15.86
N ASN A 118 21.36 -9.01 -15.69
CA ASN A 118 21.69 -7.67 -15.21
C ASN A 118 20.58 -7.13 -14.28
N ILE A 119 20.94 -6.18 -13.42
CA ILE A 119 20.04 -5.43 -12.55
C ILE A 119 20.24 -3.94 -12.83
N VAL A 120 19.12 -3.23 -13.00
CA VAL A 120 19.09 -1.79 -13.32
C VAL A 120 18.65 -1.03 -12.08
N HIS A 121 19.59 -0.36 -11.41
CA HIS A 121 19.31 0.40 -10.20
C HIS A 121 18.94 1.84 -10.53
N LEU A 122 17.75 2.32 -10.12
CA LEU A 122 17.39 3.73 -10.14
C LEU A 122 17.80 4.36 -8.81
N VAL A 123 18.88 5.16 -8.82
CA VAL A 123 19.58 5.64 -7.63
C VAL A 123 19.37 7.15 -7.46
N LEU A 124 18.90 7.56 -6.28
CA LEU A 124 18.88 8.98 -5.92
C LEU A 124 20.23 9.40 -5.33
N ALA A 125 20.82 10.45 -5.91
CA ALA A 125 22.10 11.00 -5.48
C ALA A 125 22.18 12.51 -5.72
N ARG A 126 23.22 13.16 -5.16
CA ARG A 126 23.49 14.59 -5.30
C ARG A 126 24.72 14.84 -6.17
N THR A 127 24.62 15.79 -7.08
CA THR A 127 25.77 16.34 -7.79
C THR A 127 26.56 17.30 -6.88
N PRO A 128 27.83 17.66 -7.20
CA PRO A 128 28.65 18.54 -6.36
C PRO A 128 27.98 19.88 -6.03
N ASP A 129 27.30 20.50 -7.02
CA ASP A 129 26.66 21.81 -6.88
C ASP A 129 25.15 21.71 -6.58
N ALA A 130 24.71 20.59 -6.01
CA ALA A 130 23.31 20.35 -5.73
C ALA A 130 22.73 21.34 -4.71
N ALA A 131 21.55 21.89 -5.03
CA ALA A 131 20.80 22.71 -4.09
C ALA A 131 20.49 21.94 -2.78
N PRO A 132 20.38 22.63 -1.64
CA PRO A 132 20.01 21.98 -0.37
C PRO A 132 18.57 21.42 -0.44
N GLY A 133 18.30 20.44 0.42
CA GLY A 133 16.98 19.82 0.51
C GLY A 133 16.65 18.89 -0.67
N VAL A 134 15.37 18.67 -0.91
CA VAL A 134 14.89 17.72 -1.94
C VAL A 134 15.14 18.19 -3.38
N LYS A 135 15.25 19.50 -3.59
CA LYS A 135 15.51 20.09 -4.92
C LYS A 135 16.91 19.83 -5.46
N GLY A 136 17.83 19.35 -4.62
CA GLY A 136 19.19 18.98 -5.06
C GLY A 136 19.34 17.48 -5.36
N ILE A 137 18.26 16.70 -5.34
CA ILE A 137 18.31 15.27 -5.58
C ILE A 137 18.12 14.99 -7.08
N SER A 138 19.06 14.27 -7.67
CA SER A 138 19.01 13.79 -9.06
C SER A 138 18.81 12.29 -9.10
N MET A 139 18.30 11.76 -10.21
CA MET A 139 18.11 10.33 -10.42
C MET A 139 19.13 9.81 -11.44
N PHE A 140 19.73 8.67 -11.14
CA PHE A 140 20.68 8.00 -12.00
C PHE A 140 20.28 6.55 -12.25
N VAL A 141 20.50 6.07 -13.47
CA VAL A 141 20.45 4.66 -13.78
C VAL A 141 21.85 4.07 -13.66
N VAL A 142 21.99 3.03 -12.85
CA VAL A 142 23.25 2.38 -12.51
C VAL A 142 23.10 0.88 -12.74
N PRO A 143 23.64 0.29 -13.82
CA PRO A 143 23.53 -1.15 -14.06
C PRO A 143 24.51 -1.92 -13.18
N LYS A 144 24.15 -3.16 -12.80
CA LYS A 144 25.03 -4.11 -12.09
C LYS A 144 26.24 -4.51 -12.93
N TYR A 145 26.03 -4.72 -14.23
CA TYR A 145 27.08 -4.91 -15.22
C TYR A 145 27.00 -3.80 -16.25
N LEU A 146 28.14 -3.21 -16.57
CA LEU A 146 28.26 -2.17 -17.59
C LEU A 146 27.86 -2.72 -18.95
N LEU A 147 27.29 -1.87 -19.80
CA LEU A 147 26.95 -2.25 -21.15
C LEU A 147 28.13 -2.03 -22.08
N ASP A 148 28.36 -2.98 -22.97
CA ASP A 148 29.30 -2.84 -24.08
C ASP A 148 28.69 -2.00 -25.22
N GLU A 149 29.41 -1.89 -26.33
CA GLU A 149 28.98 -1.12 -27.52
C GLU A 149 27.69 -1.66 -28.17
N ASN A 150 27.36 -2.93 -27.93
CA ASN A 150 26.16 -3.61 -28.44
C ASN A 150 24.98 -3.54 -27.44
N GLY A 151 25.18 -2.94 -26.26
CA GLY A 151 24.19 -2.89 -25.18
C GLY A 151 24.08 -4.19 -24.38
N GLU A 152 25.07 -5.09 -24.48
CA GLU A 152 25.10 -6.34 -23.71
C GLU A 152 25.88 -6.18 -22.40
N PRO A 153 25.54 -6.97 -21.35
CA PRO A 153 26.27 -6.94 -20.08
C PRO A 153 27.74 -7.34 -20.23
N GLY A 154 28.65 -6.44 -19.87
CA GLY A 154 30.10 -6.61 -19.94
C GLY A 154 30.74 -6.68 -18.56
N ALA A 155 31.65 -5.75 -18.27
CA ALA A 155 32.39 -5.72 -17.01
C ALA A 155 31.47 -5.44 -15.80
N ARG A 156 31.77 -6.04 -14.64
CA ARG A 156 31.08 -5.72 -13.39
C ARG A 156 31.26 -4.25 -13.03
N ASN A 157 30.17 -3.57 -12.72
CA ASN A 157 30.19 -2.23 -12.18
C ASN A 157 30.57 -2.25 -10.69
N ASP A 158 31.03 -1.12 -10.16
CA ASP A 158 31.38 -0.95 -8.75
C ASP A 158 30.11 -0.78 -7.87
N VAL A 159 29.26 -1.81 -7.93
CA VAL A 159 27.99 -1.93 -7.19
C VAL A 159 27.94 -3.29 -6.48
N HIS A 160 27.85 -3.28 -5.16
CA HIS A 160 27.98 -4.48 -4.35
C HIS A 160 26.89 -4.57 -3.29
N CYS A 161 26.31 -5.76 -3.13
CA CYS A 161 25.51 -6.09 -1.96
C CYS A 161 26.47 -6.44 -0.80
N ILE A 162 26.51 -5.59 0.22
CA ILE A 162 27.42 -5.77 1.36
C ILE A 162 26.77 -6.47 2.55
N ALA A 163 25.42 -6.51 2.58
CA ALA A 163 24.66 -7.24 3.58
C ALA A 163 23.24 -7.54 3.11
N LEU A 164 22.65 -8.60 3.65
CA LEU A 164 21.23 -8.91 3.56
C LEU A 164 20.57 -8.69 4.92
N GLU A 165 19.38 -8.10 4.91
CA GLU A 165 18.61 -7.89 6.13
C GLU A 165 18.01 -9.19 6.65
N HIS A 166 18.18 -9.46 7.94
CA HIS A 166 17.48 -10.53 8.65
C HIS A 166 16.12 -9.99 9.13
N LYS A 167 15.04 -10.46 8.54
CA LYS A 167 13.71 -9.84 8.61
C LYS A 167 12.68 -10.69 9.36
N LEU A 168 11.61 -10.03 9.82
CA LEU A 168 10.44 -10.69 10.44
C LEU A 168 9.73 -11.65 9.47
N GLY A 169 9.62 -11.27 8.20
CA GLY A 169 8.96 -12.01 7.13
C GLY A 169 9.62 -11.75 5.78
N LEU A 170 9.00 -12.21 4.68
CA LEU A 170 9.53 -12.10 3.32
C LEU A 170 10.94 -12.68 3.19
N HIS A 171 11.19 -13.83 3.82
CA HIS A 171 12.52 -14.43 3.89
C HIS A 171 13.05 -14.80 2.50
N GLY A 172 12.18 -15.15 1.55
CA GLY A 172 12.54 -15.45 0.16
C GLY A 172 12.81 -14.24 -0.73
N SER A 173 12.59 -12.99 -0.23
CA SER A 173 12.89 -11.76 -0.96
C SER A 173 14.20 -11.16 -0.42
N PRO A 174 15.28 -11.07 -1.20
CA PRO A 174 16.51 -10.44 -0.76
C PRO A 174 16.28 -8.94 -0.56
N THR A 175 16.56 -8.47 0.66
CA THR A 175 16.53 -7.05 1.01
C THR A 175 17.95 -6.63 1.34
N CYS A 176 18.54 -5.84 0.44
CA CYS A 176 19.98 -5.63 0.36
C CYS A 176 20.39 -4.28 0.98
N VAL A 177 21.58 -4.28 1.59
CA VAL A 177 22.38 -3.08 1.77
C VAL A 177 23.32 -2.98 0.58
N MET A 178 23.11 -1.98 -0.26
CA MET A 178 23.88 -1.77 -1.49
C MET A 178 24.95 -0.71 -1.29
N SER A 179 26.18 -1.02 -1.65
CA SER A 179 27.29 -0.05 -1.73
C SER A 179 27.60 0.29 -3.17
N PHE A 180 27.76 1.56 -3.42
CA PHE A 180 28.08 2.14 -4.72
C PHE A 180 29.43 2.85 -4.63
N GLY A 181 30.41 2.39 -5.41
CA GLY A 181 31.64 3.12 -5.62
C GLY A 181 32.74 2.92 -4.59
N ASP A 182 32.88 1.72 -4.03
CA ASP A 182 33.95 1.41 -3.07
C ASP A 182 35.34 1.32 -3.71
N HIS A 183 35.44 1.06 -5.05
CA HIS A 183 36.67 0.81 -5.77
C HIS A 183 36.89 1.80 -6.93
N GLY A 184 36.42 3.03 -6.83
CA GLY A 184 36.65 4.06 -7.85
C GLY A 184 35.39 4.74 -8.38
N GLY A 185 34.24 4.35 -7.89
CA GLY A 185 32.95 4.95 -8.23
C GLY A 185 32.09 4.09 -9.15
N ALA A 186 30.85 3.87 -8.77
CA ALA A 186 29.88 3.17 -9.61
C ALA A 186 29.50 4.03 -10.82
N VAL A 187 29.63 3.47 -12.01
CA VAL A 187 29.24 4.17 -13.24
C VAL A 187 27.72 4.25 -13.33
N GLY A 188 27.21 5.45 -13.52
CA GLY A 188 25.79 5.71 -13.72
C GLY A 188 25.55 6.81 -14.73
N TYR A 189 24.30 6.87 -15.21
CA TYR A 189 23.86 7.84 -16.21
C TYR A 189 22.71 8.66 -15.65
N LEU A 190 22.76 9.98 -15.86
CA LEU A 190 21.71 10.89 -15.38
C LEU A 190 20.38 10.56 -16.11
N VAL A 191 19.30 10.48 -15.35
CA VAL A 191 17.94 10.35 -15.89
C VAL A 191 17.22 11.69 -15.76
N GLY A 192 16.90 12.28 -16.91
CA GLY A 192 16.28 13.59 -16.99
C GLY A 192 17.23 14.74 -16.59
N GLU A 193 16.74 15.68 -15.80
CA GLU A 193 17.45 16.90 -15.42
C GLU A 193 18.02 16.83 -14.00
N VAL A 194 19.18 17.47 -13.80
CA VAL A 194 19.77 17.62 -12.46
C VAL A 194 18.80 18.34 -11.52
N GLY A 195 18.65 17.82 -10.30
CA GLY A 195 17.80 18.39 -9.27
C GLY A 195 16.32 18.03 -9.37
N ARG A 196 15.90 17.27 -10.40
CA ARG A 196 14.50 16.81 -10.57
C ARG A 196 14.33 15.31 -10.30
N GLY A 197 15.35 14.66 -9.77
CA GLY A 197 15.32 13.21 -9.57
C GLY A 197 14.20 12.69 -8.68
N LEU A 198 13.81 13.47 -7.67
CA LEU A 198 12.69 13.08 -6.81
C LEU A 198 11.34 13.14 -7.55
N GLU A 199 11.16 14.10 -8.46
CA GLU A 199 9.96 14.20 -9.30
C GLU A 199 9.79 12.94 -10.17
N TYR A 200 10.85 12.49 -10.83
CA TYR A 200 10.85 11.28 -11.65
C TYR A 200 10.65 10.01 -10.81
N MET A 201 11.26 9.97 -9.63
CA MET A 201 11.10 8.86 -8.70
C MET A 201 9.68 8.76 -8.13
N PHE A 202 8.94 9.88 -8.02
CA PHE A 202 7.55 9.85 -7.59
C PHE A 202 6.64 9.07 -8.54
N VAL A 203 6.96 9.00 -9.83
CA VAL A 203 6.22 8.16 -10.79
C VAL A 203 6.34 6.69 -10.39
N MET A 204 7.56 6.25 -10.08
CA MET A 204 7.81 4.90 -9.58
C MET A 204 7.14 4.66 -8.23
N MET A 205 7.29 5.59 -7.28
CA MET A 205 6.70 5.47 -5.94
C MET A 205 5.17 5.39 -5.98
N ASN A 206 4.50 6.18 -6.81
CA ASN A 206 3.04 6.17 -6.91
C ASN A 206 2.52 4.86 -7.52
N ALA A 207 3.23 4.32 -8.53
CA ALA A 207 2.93 3.00 -9.05
C ALA A 207 3.07 1.92 -7.96
N MET A 208 4.16 1.95 -7.20
CA MET A 208 4.42 1.02 -6.10
C MET A 208 3.44 1.16 -4.93
N ARG A 209 2.91 2.36 -4.65
CA ARG A 209 1.88 2.56 -3.61
C ARG A 209 0.59 1.81 -3.92
N LEU A 210 0.13 1.84 -5.17
CA LEU A 210 -1.06 1.08 -5.57
C LEU A 210 -0.80 -0.43 -5.52
N GLU A 211 0.36 -0.89 -5.98
CA GLU A 211 0.79 -2.30 -5.86
C GLU A 211 0.86 -2.75 -4.39
N THR A 212 1.44 -1.94 -3.52
CA THR A 212 1.48 -2.22 -2.08
C THR A 212 0.07 -2.30 -1.48
N GLY A 213 -0.86 -1.45 -1.95
CA GLY A 213 -2.27 -1.51 -1.54
C GLY A 213 -2.94 -2.83 -1.90
N LEU A 214 -2.51 -3.50 -2.97
CA LEU A 214 -2.99 -4.84 -3.37
C LEU A 214 -2.41 -5.98 -2.52
N GLN A 215 -1.24 -5.79 -1.93
CA GLN A 215 -0.58 -6.84 -1.13
C GLN A 215 -1.37 -7.18 0.14
N GLY A 216 -2.00 -6.18 0.77
CA GLY A 216 -2.86 -6.40 1.93
C GLY A 216 -3.99 -7.39 1.67
N PRO A 217 -4.91 -7.11 0.72
CA PRO A 217 -5.96 -8.06 0.34
C PRO A 217 -5.43 -9.39 -0.21
N ALA A 218 -4.31 -9.41 -0.93
CA ALA A 218 -3.75 -10.64 -1.47
C ALA A 218 -3.31 -11.63 -0.38
N LEU A 219 -2.57 -11.15 0.61
CA LEU A 219 -2.16 -11.98 1.75
C LEU A 219 -3.34 -12.35 2.65
N ALA A 220 -4.29 -11.42 2.83
CA ALA A 220 -5.53 -11.69 3.55
C ALA A 220 -6.40 -12.75 2.85
N GLU A 221 -6.43 -12.80 1.51
CA GLU A 221 -7.12 -13.86 0.76
C GLU A 221 -6.49 -15.23 1.01
N SER A 222 -5.16 -15.34 0.92
CA SER A 222 -4.45 -16.59 1.23
C SER A 222 -4.74 -17.04 2.66
N ALA A 223 -4.66 -16.13 3.63
CA ALA A 223 -4.96 -16.42 5.03
C ALA A 223 -6.44 -16.81 5.25
N TYR A 224 -7.37 -16.13 4.57
CA TYR A 224 -8.80 -16.45 4.63
C TYR A 224 -9.12 -17.85 4.10
N GLN A 225 -8.57 -18.23 2.96
CA GLN A 225 -8.80 -19.55 2.37
C GLN A 225 -8.31 -20.66 3.31
N GLN A 226 -7.13 -20.52 3.89
CA GLN A 226 -6.59 -21.46 4.87
C GLN A 226 -7.47 -21.52 6.13
N ALA A 227 -7.85 -20.37 6.70
CA ALA A 227 -8.70 -20.31 7.88
C ALA A 227 -10.10 -20.89 7.63
N ALA A 228 -10.69 -20.61 6.47
CA ALA A 228 -12.02 -21.15 6.11
C ALA A 228 -11.98 -22.68 5.91
N THR A 229 -10.91 -23.22 5.33
CA THR A 229 -10.72 -24.66 5.19
C THR A 229 -10.52 -25.31 6.55
N TYR A 230 -9.61 -24.80 7.35
CA TYR A 230 -9.38 -25.28 8.71
C TYR A 230 -10.66 -25.26 9.56
N ALA A 231 -11.45 -24.18 9.48
CA ALA A 231 -12.69 -24.06 10.24
C ALA A 231 -13.76 -25.09 9.86
N ARG A 232 -13.80 -25.56 8.61
CA ARG A 232 -14.70 -26.61 8.14
C ARG A 232 -14.25 -28.00 8.57
N GLU A 233 -12.96 -28.24 8.69
CA GLU A 233 -12.38 -29.56 8.97
C GLU A 233 -12.15 -29.79 10.47
N ARG A 234 -11.79 -28.76 11.22
CA ARG A 234 -11.46 -28.88 12.64
C ARG A 234 -12.72 -29.13 13.47
N ILE A 235 -12.82 -30.33 14.02
CA ILE A 235 -13.88 -30.68 14.97
C ILE A 235 -13.44 -30.27 16.37
N GLN A 236 -14.19 -29.37 17.02
CA GLN A 236 -13.96 -28.96 18.41
C GLN A 236 -15.22 -28.38 19.02
N GLY A 237 -15.53 -28.79 20.23
CA GLY A 237 -16.79 -28.42 20.91
C GLY A 237 -17.99 -29.23 20.40
N ARG A 238 -19.18 -28.77 20.79
CA ARG A 238 -20.44 -29.42 20.47
C ARG A 238 -21.46 -28.39 19.98
N ASP A 239 -22.37 -28.81 19.13
CA ASP A 239 -23.52 -28.02 18.72
C ASP A 239 -24.61 -27.97 19.83
N ARG A 240 -25.69 -27.24 19.56
CA ARG A 240 -26.84 -27.13 20.51
C ARG A 240 -27.53 -28.47 20.82
N SER A 241 -27.35 -29.48 19.97
CA SER A 241 -27.85 -30.84 20.18
C SER A 241 -26.89 -31.73 20.96
N GLY A 242 -25.71 -31.23 21.36
CA GLY A 242 -24.68 -31.94 22.08
C GLY A 242 -23.75 -32.79 21.18
N LYS A 243 -23.86 -32.71 19.85
CA LYS A 243 -23.00 -33.45 18.91
C LYS A 243 -21.69 -32.71 18.65
N PRO A 244 -20.55 -33.43 18.50
CA PRO A 244 -19.30 -32.82 18.02
C PRO A 244 -19.56 -32.05 16.72
N THR A 245 -18.98 -30.86 16.62
CA THR A 245 -19.19 -29.99 15.45
C THR A 245 -17.87 -29.39 14.94
N ALA A 246 -17.80 -29.10 13.63
CA ALA A 246 -16.73 -28.32 13.07
C ALA A 246 -16.78 -26.89 13.63
N ILE A 247 -15.62 -26.27 13.85
CA ILE A 247 -15.56 -24.96 14.51
C ILE A 247 -16.28 -23.86 13.72
N VAL A 248 -16.45 -24.00 12.40
CA VAL A 248 -17.27 -23.10 11.58
C VAL A 248 -18.73 -23.03 12.08
N GLY A 249 -19.22 -24.03 12.82
CA GLY A 249 -20.54 -24.03 13.45
C GLY A 249 -20.69 -23.02 14.58
N HIS A 250 -19.59 -22.60 15.22
CA HIS A 250 -19.63 -21.68 16.34
C HIS A 250 -19.85 -20.21 15.88
N PRO A 251 -20.73 -19.46 16.59
CA PRO A 251 -21.11 -18.10 16.18
C PRO A 251 -19.94 -17.15 16.04
N ASP A 252 -18.95 -17.20 16.94
CA ASP A 252 -17.80 -16.31 16.89
C ASP A 252 -16.85 -16.63 15.71
N VAL A 253 -16.66 -17.91 15.39
CA VAL A 253 -15.89 -18.31 14.20
C VAL A 253 -16.59 -17.82 12.92
N LYS A 254 -17.92 -17.94 12.85
CA LYS A 254 -18.70 -17.36 11.74
C LYS A 254 -18.51 -15.85 11.64
N ARG A 255 -18.60 -15.13 12.75
CA ARG A 255 -18.39 -13.68 12.81
C ARG A 255 -16.98 -13.31 12.30
N MET A 256 -15.94 -14.02 12.74
CA MET A 256 -14.57 -13.82 12.27
C MET A 256 -14.43 -14.05 10.77
N LEU A 257 -14.94 -15.15 10.23
CA LEU A 257 -14.90 -15.44 8.79
C LEU A 257 -15.70 -14.42 7.97
N MET A 258 -16.88 -13.98 8.45
CA MET A 258 -17.64 -12.91 7.79
C MET A 258 -16.91 -11.58 7.81
N THR A 259 -16.27 -11.22 8.93
CA THR A 259 -15.43 -10.01 9.05
C THR A 259 -14.28 -10.06 8.04
N MET A 260 -13.57 -11.19 8.00
CA MET A 260 -12.49 -11.38 7.03
C MET A 260 -12.99 -11.18 5.59
N ARG A 261 -14.04 -11.90 5.19
CA ARG A 261 -14.54 -11.86 3.82
C ARG A 261 -15.09 -10.49 3.43
N ALA A 262 -15.85 -9.84 4.31
CA ALA A 262 -16.45 -8.54 4.03
C ALA A 262 -15.40 -7.42 3.89
N LYS A 263 -14.39 -7.36 4.80
CA LYS A 263 -13.30 -6.39 4.71
C LYS A 263 -12.37 -6.68 3.53
N LEU A 264 -12.03 -7.94 3.29
CA LEU A 264 -11.21 -8.36 2.15
C LEU A 264 -11.82 -7.92 0.82
N MET A 265 -13.12 -8.15 0.61
CA MET A 265 -13.79 -7.71 -0.61
C MET A 265 -13.84 -6.19 -0.72
N ALA A 266 -14.06 -5.46 0.36
CA ALA A 266 -14.05 -4.01 0.36
C ALA A 266 -12.69 -3.44 -0.08
N THR A 267 -11.58 -3.97 0.45
CA THR A 267 -10.21 -3.56 0.09
C THR A 267 -9.84 -3.92 -1.34
N ARG A 268 -10.25 -5.10 -1.81
CA ARG A 268 -10.10 -5.55 -3.20
C ARG A 268 -10.83 -4.62 -4.17
N MET A 269 -12.11 -4.35 -3.91
CA MET A 269 -12.94 -3.46 -4.72
C MET A 269 -12.34 -2.05 -4.77
N LEU A 270 -11.83 -1.52 -3.66
CA LEU A 270 -11.17 -0.22 -3.63
C LEU A 270 -9.93 -0.20 -4.53
N SER A 271 -9.08 -1.22 -4.45
CA SER A 271 -7.88 -1.32 -5.28
C SER A 271 -8.22 -1.36 -6.77
N TYR A 272 -9.22 -2.15 -7.14
CA TYR A 272 -9.64 -2.28 -8.55
C TYR A 272 -10.33 -1.01 -9.07
N GLN A 273 -11.11 -0.34 -8.22
CA GLN A 273 -11.72 0.94 -8.59
C GLN A 273 -10.67 2.03 -8.84
N VAL A 274 -9.63 2.11 -7.99
CA VAL A 274 -8.53 3.05 -8.21
C VAL A 274 -7.75 2.70 -9.48
N ALA A 275 -7.51 1.41 -9.75
CA ALA A 275 -6.87 0.96 -10.98
C ALA A 275 -7.69 1.32 -12.23
N ALA A 276 -9.02 1.16 -12.21
CA ALA A 276 -9.91 1.54 -13.30
C ALA A 276 -9.87 3.07 -13.55
N TRP A 277 -9.92 3.88 -12.50
CA TRP A 277 -9.80 5.34 -12.66
C TRP A 277 -8.41 5.77 -13.15
N PHE A 278 -7.37 5.03 -12.80
CA PHE A 278 -6.03 5.26 -13.35
C PHE A 278 -6.01 5.10 -14.87
N ASP A 279 -6.62 4.04 -15.39
CA ASP A 279 -6.73 3.81 -16.85
C ASP A 279 -7.58 4.88 -17.52
N ILE A 280 -8.73 5.24 -16.94
CA ILE A 280 -9.59 6.32 -17.46
C ILE A 280 -8.82 7.66 -17.48
N ALA A 281 -8.13 7.98 -16.39
CA ALA A 281 -7.33 9.22 -16.29
C ALA A 281 -6.23 9.33 -17.36
N ARG A 282 -5.76 8.18 -17.87
CA ARG A 282 -4.69 8.11 -18.87
C ARG A 282 -5.20 8.06 -20.31
N HIS A 283 -6.36 7.43 -20.54
CA HIS A 283 -6.78 7.05 -21.88
C HIS A 283 -8.13 7.62 -22.32
N HIS A 284 -8.90 8.28 -21.43
CA HIS A 284 -10.21 8.81 -21.81
C HIS A 284 -10.09 9.97 -22.77
N ALA A 285 -10.92 9.98 -23.81
CA ALA A 285 -10.90 11.02 -24.85
C ALA A 285 -11.33 12.40 -24.36
N ASP A 286 -12.27 12.45 -23.38
CA ASP A 286 -12.70 13.71 -22.77
C ASP A 286 -11.71 14.11 -21.66
N PRO A 287 -11.02 15.27 -21.81
CA PRO A 287 -10.07 15.77 -20.83
C PRO A 287 -10.67 16.05 -19.44
N ALA A 288 -11.97 16.41 -19.37
CA ALA A 288 -12.64 16.70 -18.11
C ALA A 288 -12.84 15.40 -17.30
N VAL A 289 -13.29 14.32 -17.96
CA VAL A 289 -13.40 12.99 -17.34
C VAL A 289 -12.04 12.47 -16.90
N ALA A 290 -11.02 12.61 -17.75
CA ALA A 290 -9.65 12.22 -17.43
C ALA A 290 -9.11 12.98 -16.19
N ALA A 291 -9.33 14.29 -16.12
CA ALA A 291 -8.91 15.12 -14.99
C ALA A 291 -9.66 14.76 -13.69
N GLN A 292 -10.96 14.51 -13.76
CA GLN A 292 -11.75 14.06 -12.61
C GLN A 292 -11.24 12.72 -12.07
N CYS A 293 -11.02 11.74 -12.94
CA CYS A 293 -10.49 10.43 -12.53
C CYS A 293 -9.08 10.56 -11.94
N ARG A 294 -8.22 11.41 -12.49
CA ARG A 294 -6.89 11.68 -11.94
C ARG A 294 -6.96 12.25 -10.52
N ALA A 295 -7.86 13.20 -10.27
CA ALA A 295 -8.07 13.77 -8.93
C ALA A 295 -8.56 12.72 -7.92
N ARG A 296 -9.44 11.80 -8.34
CA ARG A 296 -9.93 10.67 -7.52
C ARG A 296 -8.81 9.67 -7.21
N VAL A 297 -7.98 9.32 -8.19
CA VAL A 297 -6.78 8.48 -7.99
C VAL A 297 -5.85 9.13 -6.98
N ASP A 298 -5.57 10.43 -7.15
CA ASP A 298 -4.71 11.19 -6.25
C ASP A 298 -5.23 11.21 -4.81
N LEU A 299 -6.54 11.35 -4.62
CA LEU A 299 -7.19 11.35 -3.31
C LEU A 299 -7.16 9.97 -2.65
N LEU A 300 -7.50 8.90 -3.40
CA LEU A 300 -7.73 7.58 -2.81
C LEU A 300 -6.51 6.66 -2.82
N THR A 301 -5.43 6.98 -3.52
CA THR A 301 -4.18 6.18 -3.48
C THR A 301 -3.62 6.04 -2.04
N PRO A 302 -3.52 7.10 -1.22
CA PRO A 302 -3.10 6.97 0.18
C PRO A 302 -4.03 6.06 1.00
N VAL A 303 -5.35 6.12 0.75
CA VAL A 303 -6.33 5.27 1.42
C VAL A 303 -6.18 3.82 0.98
N ALA A 304 -6.14 3.57 -0.33
CA ALA A 304 -5.94 2.23 -0.88
C ALA A 304 -4.63 1.59 -0.39
N LYS A 305 -3.54 2.38 -0.29
CA LYS A 305 -2.28 1.87 0.24
C LYS A 305 -2.38 1.56 1.74
N ALA A 306 -2.75 2.54 2.56
CA ALA A 306 -2.61 2.41 4.00
C ALA A 306 -3.77 1.61 4.62
N TRP A 307 -5.02 1.92 4.30
CA TRP A 307 -6.16 1.19 4.85
C TRP A 307 -6.16 -0.28 4.44
N ASN A 308 -5.90 -0.59 3.16
CA ASN A 308 -5.89 -1.97 2.69
C ASN A 308 -4.80 -2.80 3.36
N THR A 309 -3.61 -2.22 3.57
CA THR A 309 -2.51 -2.94 4.23
C THR A 309 -2.74 -3.13 5.72
N GLU A 310 -3.35 -2.18 6.41
CA GLU A 310 -3.73 -2.33 7.82
C GLU A 310 -4.85 -3.37 7.98
N VAL A 311 -5.86 -3.35 7.09
CA VAL A 311 -6.87 -4.41 7.03
C VAL A 311 -6.21 -5.77 6.75
N GLY A 312 -5.25 -5.85 5.83
CA GLY A 312 -4.50 -7.08 5.58
C GLY A 312 -3.85 -7.64 6.85
N ASN A 313 -3.20 -6.78 7.63
CA ASN A 313 -2.60 -7.17 8.93
C ASN A 313 -3.66 -7.68 9.93
N GLU A 314 -4.79 -6.98 10.05
CA GLU A 314 -5.91 -7.40 10.90
C GLU A 314 -6.42 -8.80 10.49
N LEU A 315 -6.66 -9.00 9.21
CA LEU A 315 -7.27 -10.24 8.71
C LEU A 315 -6.32 -11.45 8.82
N CYS A 316 -5.02 -11.27 8.57
CA CYS A 316 -4.02 -12.32 8.82
C CYS A 316 -3.96 -12.67 10.31
N GLY A 317 -4.10 -11.71 11.21
CA GLY A 317 -4.20 -11.96 12.65
C GLY A 317 -5.45 -12.75 13.03
N ILE A 318 -6.61 -12.42 12.43
CA ILE A 318 -7.87 -13.18 12.62
C ILE A 318 -7.72 -14.62 12.12
N ALA A 319 -7.01 -14.86 11.03
CA ALA A 319 -6.75 -16.20 10.51
C ALA A 319 -5.98 -17.07 11.51
N ILE A 320 -4.96 -16.53 12.16
CA ILE A 320 -4.24 -17.21 13.26
C ILE A 320 -5.20 -17.51 14.40
N GLN A 321 -6.05 -16.55 14.79
CA GLN A 321 -7.02 -16.73 15.86
C GLN A 321 -8.01 -17.87 15.59
N ILE A 322 -8.49 -18.03 14.34
CA ILE A 322 -9.37 -19.12 13.93
C ILE A 322 -8.67 -20.49 14.09
N HIS A 323 -7.35 -20.56 13.83
CA HIS A 323 -6.58 -21.80 14.02
C HIS A 323 -6.35 -22.13 15.51
N GLY A 324 -6.56 -21.18 16.42
CA GLY A 324 -6.29 -21.38 17.85
C GLY A 324 -4.81 -21.66 18.11
N GLY A 325 -4.50 -22.59 19.03
CA GLY A 325 -3.11 -22.95 19.33
C GLY A 325 -2.30 -23.44 18.13
N ALA A 326 -2.94 -24.12 17.18
CA ALA A 326 -2.29 -24.52 15.92
C ALA A 326 -1.82 -23.31 15.09
N GLY A 327 -2.53 -22.18 15.17
CA GLY A 327 -2.14 -20.95 14.46
C GLY A 327 -0.84 -20.32 14.96
N PHE A 328 -0.37 -20.69 16.14
CA PHE A 328 0.90 -20.21 16.71
C PHE A 328 2.10 -21.13 16.40
N VAL A 329 1.84 -22.23 15.70
CA VAL A 329 2.84 -23.24 15.34
C VAL A 329 3.26 -23.04 13.89
N GLU A 330 4.58 -22.90 13.64
CA GLU A 330 5.14 -22.58 12.32
C GLU A 330 4.76 -23.60 11.24
N GLU A 331 4.72 -24.88 11.58
CA GLU A 331 4.44 -26.00 10.67
C GLU A 331 3.02 -25.94 10.06
N THR A 332 2.10 -25.18 10.65
CA THR A 332 0.75 -24.97 10.06
C THR A 332 0.79 -24.04 8.86
N GLY A 333 1.82 -23.21 8.72
CA GLY A 333 2.00 -22.26 7.64
C GLY A 333 1.20 -20.96 7.77
N ILE A 334 0.15 -20.90 8.63
CA ILE A 334 -0.72 -19.72 8.74
C ILE A 334 -0.01 -18.50 9.36
N ALA A 335 1.08 -18.71 10.08
CA ALA A 335 1.88 -17.63 10.65
C ALA A 335 2.65 -16.83 9.57
N GLN A 336 2.98 -17.45 8.43
CA GLN A 336 3.75 -16.79 7.37
C GLN A 336 3.02 -15.59 6.76
N PRO A 337 1.77 -15.65 6.29
CA PRO A 337 1.04 -14.47 5.80
C PRO A 337 1.00 -13.31 6.81
N TYR A 338 0.89 -13.61 8.10
CA TYR A 338 0.91 -12.60 9.16
C TYR A 338 2.26 -11.90 9.29
N ARG A 339 3.37 -12.64 9.21
CA ARG A 339 4.71 -12.04 9.22
C ARG A 339 4.97 -11.23 7.95
N ASP A 340 4.60 -11.78 6.80
CA ASP A 340 4.87 -11.18 5.49
C ASP A 340 4.06 -9.90 5.27
N VAL A 341 2.79 -9.87 5.69
CA VAL A 341 1.93 -8.69 5.52
C VAL A 341 2.38 -7.49 6.37
N ARG A 342 3.12 -7.74 7.47
CA ARG A 342 3.48 -6.66 8.40
C ARG A 342 4.28 -5.54 7.77
N ILE A 343 5.16 -5.84 6.81
CA ILE A 343 5.98 -4.82 6.14
C ILE A 343 5.14 -3.87 5.28
N THR A 344 4.00 -4.31 4.78
CA THR A 344 3.18 -3.54 3.83
C THR A 344 2.66 -2.21 4.41
N THR A 345 2.51 -2.09 5.73
CA THR A 345 2.14 -0.84 6.41
C THR A 345 3.32 0.09 6.65
N ILE A 346 4.55 -0.37 6.39
CA ILE A 346 5.80 0.33 6.72
C ILE A 346 6.46 0.90 5.46
N TYR A 347 6.77 0.05 4.47
CA TYR A 347 7.46 0.48 3.25
C TYR A 347 6.53 1.23 2.28
N GLU A 348 7.09 1.88 1.27
CA GLU A 348 6.38 2.74 0.31
C GLU A 348 5.59 3.89 0.97
N GLY A 349 6.11 4.36 2.11
CA GLY A 349 5.49 5.32 3.01
C GLY A 349 4.63 4.63 4.07
N THR A 350 4.99 4.86 5.33
CA THR A 350 4.23 4.31 6.47
C THR A 350 2.77 4.76 6.45
N THR A 351 1.91 4.06 7.20
CA THR A 351 0.50 4.47 7.39
C THR A 351 0.38 5.94 7.80
N GLY A 352 1.26 6.43 8.71
CA GLY A 352 1.31 7.84 9.12
C GLY A 352 1.69 8.79 7.98
N ILE A 353 2.63 8.42 7.11
CA ILE A 353 3.02 9.22 5.95
C ILE A 353 1.87 9.29 4.93
N GLN A 354 1.18 8.18 4.65
CA GLN A 354 0.03 8.16 3.76
C GLN A 354 -1.12 9.01 4.33
N ALA A 355 -1.37 8.91 5.64
CA ALA A 355 -2.38 9.71 6.32
C ALA A 355 -2.07 11.21 6.28
N SER A 356 -0.81 11.58 6.51
CA SER A 356 -0.35 12.97 6.40
C SER A 356 -0.48 13.50 4.97
N ASP A 357 -0.13 12.69 3.96
CA ASP A 357 -0.31 13.03 2.55
C ASP A 357 -1.80 13.24 2.21
N LEU A 358 -2.68 12.35 2.67
CA LEU A 358 -4.13 12.48 2.51
C LEU A 358 -4.65 13.79 3.10
N VAL A 359 -4.34 14.08 4.35
CA VAL A 359 -4.89 15.26 5.05
C VAL A 359 -4.29 16.55 4.51
N MET A 360 -2.96 16.68 4.52
CA MET A 360 -2.30 17.96 4.24
C MET A 360 -2.21 18.30 2.75
N ARG A 361 -2.11 17.29 1.89
CA ARG A 361 -1.83 17.49 0.47
C ARG A 361 -2.99 17.16 -0.46
N LYS A 362 -3.98 16.37 0.01
CA LYS A 362 -5.13 15.97 -0.81
C LYS A 362 -6.42 16.63 -0.32
N LEU A 363 -6.70 16.63 0.98
CA LEU A 363 -7.93 17.23 1.52
C LEU A 363 -7.81 18.74 1.76
N LEU A 364 -6.72 19.20 2.38
CA LEU A 364 -6.58 20.63 2.71
C LEU A 364 -6.17 21.50 1.52
N ARG A 365 -5.47 20.94 0.53
CA ARG A 365 -4.97 21.71 -0.61
C ARG A 365 -6.06 22.25 -1.53
N ASP A 366 -7.10 21.44 -1.81
CA ASP A 366 -8.25 21.81 -2.64
C ASP A 366 -9.49 22.16 -1.83
N GLY A 367 -9.32 22.26 -0.49
CA GLY A 367 -10.42 22.48 0.44
C GLY A 367 -11.39 21.29 0.54
N GLY A 368 -10.98 20.10 0.04
CA GLY A 368 -11.80 18.88 0.08
C GLY A 368 -12.80 18.75 -1.08
N ALA A 369 -12.69 19.57 -2.12
CA ALA A 369 -13.68 19.62 -3.21
C ALA A 369 -13.85 18.27 -3.93
N VAL A 370 -12.76 17.51 -4.14
CA VAL A 370 -12.83 16.18 -4.77
C VAL A 370 -13.63 15.21 -3.90
N LEU A 371 -13.42 15.23 -2.58
CA LEU A 371 -14.16 14.38 -1.66
C LEU A 371 -15.62 14.78 -1.55
N ASP A 372 -15.94 16.08 -1.53
CA ASP A 372 -17.33 16.57 -1.54
C ASP A 372 -18.10 16.06 -2.77
N GLY A 373 -17.46 16.07 -3.94
CA GLY A 373 -18.03 15.52 -5.17
C GLY A 373 -18.32 14.01 -5.05
N LEU A 374 -17.39 13.23 -4.46
CA LEU A 374 -17.61 11.81 -4.20
C LEU A 374 -18.73 11.56 -3.18
N ILE A 375 -18.80 12.34 -2.10
CA ILE A 375 -19.85 12.22 -1.09
C ILE A 375 -21.23 12.50 -1.73
N ALA A 376 -21.35 13.48 -2.61
CA ALA A 376 -22.60 13.75 -3.32
C ALA A 376 -23.04 12.54 -4.18
N GLU A 377 -22.11 11.92 -4.91
CA GLU A 377 -22.37 10.69 -5.67
C GLU A 377 -22.78 9.53 -4.76
N TRP A 378 -22.12 9.36 -3.61
CA TRP A 378 -22.41 8.33 -2.63
C TRP A 378 -23.78 8.50 -1.96
N ARG A 379 -24.21 9.76 -1.72
CA ARG A 379 -25.58 10.05 -1.24
C ARG A 379 -26.63 9.67 -2.27
N ALA A 380 -26.43 9.96 -3.54
CA ALA A 380 -27.34 9.54 -4.61
C ALA A 380 -27.44 8.01 -4.70
N LEU A 381 -26.32 7.30 -4.52
CA LEU A 381 -26.28 5.84 -4.47
C LEU A 381 -27.02 5.29 -3.24
N SER A 382 -26.88 5.91 -2.07
CA SER A 382 -27.62 5.53 -0.85
C SER A 382 -29.14 5.70 -1.04
N ALA A 383 -29.56 6.81 -1.63
CA ALA A 383 -30.98 7.04 -1.96
C ALA A 383 -31.52 5.95 -2.91
N LYS A 384 -30.72 5.52 -3.88
CA LYS A 384 -31.06 4.40 -4.79
C LYS A 384 -31.20 3.09 -4.03
N LEU A 385 -30.27 2.77 -3.12
CA LEU A 385 -30.32 1.57 -2.27
C LEU A 385 -31.62 1.56 -1.43
N ARG A 386 -31.99 2.72 -0.86
CA ARG A 386 -33.23 2.90 -0.10
C ARG A 386 -34.47 2.63 -0.96
N ALA A 387 -34.50 3.19 -2.17
CA ALA A 387 -35.62 3.00 -3.10
C ALA A 387 -35.79 1.53 -3.53
N LEU A 388 -34.70 0.76 -3.54
CA LEU A 388 -34.72 -0.68 -3.81
C LEU A 388 -35.07 -1.55 -2.59
N GLY A 389 -35.47 -0.93 -1.46
CA GLY A 389 -36.01 -1.64 -0.28
C GLY A 389 -35.00 -1.90 0.84
N ASN A 390 -33.72 -1.51 0.71
CA ASN A 390 -32.72 -1.64 1.78
C ASN A 390 -32.59 -0.32 2.57
N ALA A 391 -33.63 0.02 3.32
CA ALA A 391 -33.70 1.26 4.08
C ALA A 391 -32.68 1.34 5.22
N ASP A 392 -32.45 0.22 5.92
CA ASP A 392 -31.52 0.15 7.05
C ASP A 392 -30.07 0.33 6.59
N GLY A 393 -29.66 -0.38 5.53
CA GLY A 393 -28.33 -0.22 4.95
C GLY A 393 -28.07 1.20 4.45
N ALA A 394 -29.05 1.81 3.79
CA ALA A 394 -28.97 3.20 3.35
C ALA A 394 -28.82 4.18 4.53
N ALA A 395 -29.59 3.99 5.62
CA ALA A 395 -29.50 4.84 6.81
C ALA A 395 -28.12 4.76 7.48
N GLN A 396 -27.55 3.54 7.60
CA GLN A 396 -26.20 3.36 8.14
C GLN A 396 -25.14 4.08 7.28
N PHE A 397 -25.27 3.98 5.96
CA PHE A 397 -24.32 4.63 5.06
C PHE A 397 -24.47 6.16 5.08
N GLU A 398 -25.68 6.70 5.07
CA GLU A 398 -25.93 8.13 5.20
C GLU A 398 -25.37 8.70 6.50
N GLN A 399 -25.57 8.03 7.62
CA GLN A 399 -24.97 8.43 8.91
C GLN A 399 -23.44 8.53 8.81
N ALA A 400 -22.80 7.53 8.20
CA ALA A 400 -21.35 7.54 8.06
C ALA A 400 -20.85 8.66 7.12
N LEU A 401 -21.66 9.04 6.10
CA LEU A 401 -21.37 10.19 5.23
C LEU A 401 -21.49 11.51 6.01
N ASP A 402 -22.54 11.69 6.82
CA ASP A 402 -22.71 12.87 7.68
C ASP A 402 -21.52 13.02 8.65
N GLU A 403 -21.12 11.93 9.25
CA GLU A 403 -19.97 11.90 10.16
C GLU A 403 -18.64 12.22 9.44
N LEU A 404 -18.48 11.78 8.18
CA LEU A 404 -17.29 12.08 7.36
C LEU A 404 -17.28 13.57 6.98
N GLU A 405 -18.40 14.15 6.54
CA GLU A 405 -18.50 15.59 6.25
C GLU A 405 -18.15 16.45 7.46
N GLN A 406 -18.61 16.08 8.66
CA GLN A 406 -18.24 16.77 9.90
C GLN A 406 -16.73 16.69 10.18
N THR A 407 -16.09 15.56 9.86
CA THR A 407 -14.65 15.43 9.98
C THR A 407 -13.90 16.32 8.99
N VAL A 408 -14.35 16.36 7.73
CA VAL A 408 -13.76 17.22 6.69
C VAL A 408 -13.94 18.69 7.04
N GLN A 409 -15.11 19.08 7.53
CA GLN A 409 -15.37 20.45 7.98
C GLN A 409 -14.43 20.84 9.13
N TRP A 410 -14.28 19.99 10.13
CA TRP A 410 -13.33 20.20 11.23
C TRP A 410 -11.88 20.34 10.72
N LEU A 411 -11.47 19.53 9.73
CA LEU A 411 -10.13 19.65 9.13
C LEU A 411 -9.95 20.99 8.41
N ARG A 412 -10.96 21.50 7.71
CA ARG A 412 -10.92 22.82 7.06
C ARG A 412 -10.70 23.95 8.08
N GLU A 413 -11.36 23.86 9.22
CA GLU A 413 -11.23 24.85 10.30
C GLU A 413 -9.90 24.71 11.06
N CYS A 414 -9.47 23.50 11.31
CA CYS A 414 -8.28 23.17 12.10
C CYS A 414 -6.98 23.25 11.29
N GLY A 415 -7.00 22.83 10.03
CA GLY A 415 -5.79 22.49 9.27
C GLY A 415 -4.79 23.62 9.10
N ASN A 416 -5.27 24.85 8.84
CA ASN A 416 -4.40 26.04 8.72
C ASN A 416 -4.08 26.67 10.08
N ALA A 417 -5.02 26.60 11.02
CA ALA A 417 -4.87 27.23 12.34
C ALA A 417 -4.05 26.37 13.31
N ARG A 418 -4.17 25.07 13.20
CA ARG A 418 -3.55 24.07 14.12
C ARG A 418 -3.07 22.85 13.35
N PRO A 419 -2.06 22.98 12.47
CA PRO A 419 -1.62 21.92 11.56
C PRO A 419 -1.13 20.67 12.30
N GLU A 420 -0.58 20.80 13.51
CA GLU A 420 -0.14 19.66 14.29
C GLU A 420 -1.31 18.80 14.82
N GLU A 421 -2.46 19.42 15.17
CA GLU A 421 -3.66 18.67 15.50
C GLU A 421 -4.23 17.94 14.27
N ALA A 422 -4.23 18.58 13.10
CA ALA A 422 -4.64 17.95 11.85
C ALA A 422 -3.75 16.74 11.51
N LEU A 423 -2.42 16.85 11.73
CA LEU A 423 -1.48 15.74 11.56
C LEU A 423 -1.70 14.63 12.59
N ALA A 424 -1.98 14.95 13.86
CA ALA A 424 -2.28 13.96 14.88
C ALA A 424 -3.60 13.21 14.60
N ALA A 425 -4.56 13.87 13.94
CA ALA A 425 -5.83 13.27 13.52
C ALA A 425 -5.72 12.46 12.21
N ALA A 426 -4.63 12.58 11.45
CA ALA A 426 -4.54 12.09 10.09
C ALA A 426 -4.81 10.58 9.96
N VAL A 427 -4.23 9.75 10.82
CA VAL A 427 -4.45 8.29 10.79
C VAL A 427 -5.91 7.92 11.09
N PRO A 428 -6.55 8.42 12.16
CA PRO A 428 -8.00 8.22 12.36
C PRO A 428 -8.86 8.67 11.17
N VAL A 429 -8.56 9.80 10.54
CA VAL A 429 -9.28 10.29 9.34
C VAL A 429 -9.12 9.32 8.17
N LEU A 430 -7.91 8.82 7.93
CA LEU A 430 -7.66 7.84 6.87
C LEU A 430 -8.45 6.54 7.11
N PHE A 431 -8.51 6.04 8.33
CA PHE A 431 -9.31 4.85 8.67
C PHE A 431 -10.81 5.08 8.54
N GLN A 432 -11.30 6.26 8.95
CA GLN A 432 -12.69 6.64 8.75
C GLN A 432 -13.05 6.62 7.26
N LEU A 433 -12.25 7.28 6.42
CA LEU A 433 -12.47 7.34 4.98
C LEU A 433 -12.37 5.95 4.33
N GLY A 434 -11.42 5.11 4.76
CA GLY A 434 -11.28 3.74 4.27
C GLY A 434 -12.54 2.89 4.53
N LEU A 435 -13.10 2.95 5.74
CA LEU A 435 -14.36 2.27 6.08
C LEU A 435 -15.54 2.78 5.25
N VAL A 436 -15.63 4.10 5.03
CA VAL A 436 -16.68 4.71 4.19
C VAL A 436 -16.50 4.31 2.71
N CYS A 437 -15.29 4.27 2.19
CA CYS A 437 -15.02 3.75 0.84
C CYS A 437 -15.45 2.28 0.70
N GLY A 438 -15.20 1.45 1.71
CA GLY A 438 -15.69 0.08 1.73
C GLY A 438 -17.22 -0.01 1.72
N ALA A 439 -17.91 0.85 2.48
CA ALA A 439 -19.37 0.93 2.50
C ALA A 439 -19.94 1.40 1.15
N TRP A 440 -19.31 2.39 0.53
CA TRP A 440 -19.66 2.82 -0.83
C TRP A 440 -19.64 1.64 -1.81
N LEU A 441 -18.54 0.89 -1.86
CA LEU A 441 -18.36 -0.22 -2.81
C LEU A 441 -19.30 -1.40 -2.52
N TRP A 442 -19.59 -1.68 -1.25
CA TRP A 442 -20.64 -2.62 -0.89
C TRP A 442 -22.04 -2.13 -1.27
N THR A 443 -22.30 -0.83 -1.17
CA THR A 443 -23.58 -0.23 -1.62
C THR A 443 -23.73 -0.36 -3.13
N VAL A 444 -22.66 -0.12 -3.92
CA VAL A 444 -22.64 -0.40 -5.38
C VAL A 444 -23.02 -1.85 -5.65
N THR A 445 -22.40 -2.79 -4.93
CA THR A 445 -22.67 -4.22 -5.08
C THR A 445 -24.12 -4.56 -4.74
N LEU A 446 -24.65 -4.06 -3.61
CA LEU A 446 -26.03 -4.31 -3.19
C LEU A 446 -27.05 -3.75 -4.18
N VAL A 447 -26.83 -2.55 -4.71
CA VAL A 447 -27.69 -1.97 -5.77
C VAL A 447 -27.65 -2.83 -7.02
N ALA A 448 -26.46 -3.23 -7.49
CA ALA A 448 -26.33 -4.07 -8.68
C ALA A 448 -27.03 -5.44 -8.54
N LEU A 449 -26.92 -6.06 -7.36
CA LEU A 449 -27.62 -7.33 -7.07
C LEU A 449 -29.14 -7.21 -7.09
N GLN A 450 -29.68 -6.07 -6.66
CA GLN A 450 -31.14 -5.85 -6.65
C GLN A 450 -31.68 -5.48 -8.03
N GLU A 451 -30.87 -4.83 -8.88
CA GLU A 451 -31.25 -4.49 -10.26
C GLU A 451 -31.04 -5.64 -11.24
N SER A 452 -30.24 -6.62 -10.89
CA SER A 452 -29.97 -7.77 -11.76
C SER A 452 -31.24 -8.60 -11.96
N THR A 453 -31.62 -8.80 -13.22
CA THR A 453 -32.68 -9.72 -13.65
C THR A 453 -32.18 -11.15 -13.79
N ASP A 454 -30.86 -11.33 -13.94
CA ASP A 454 -30.20 -12.62 -14.01
C ASP A 454 -29.82 -13.08 -12.59
N ARG A 455 -30.51 -14.13 -12.12
CA ARG A 455 -30.26 -14.76 -10.81
C ARG A 455 -29.44 -16.06 -10.94
N GLY A 456 -28.55 -16.14 -11.90
CA GLY A 456 -27.85 -17.38 -12.29
C GLY A 456 -27.24 -18.21 -11.16
N ASP A 457 -26.65 -17.60 -10.11
CA ASP A 457 -26.21 -18.28 -8.88
C ASP A 457 -26.85 -17.63 -7.64
N ASP A 458 -28.02 -18.10 -7.27
CA ASP A 458 -28.76 -17.63 -6.09
C ASP A 458 -27.95 -17.75 -4.77
N ALA A 459 -27.03 -18.71 -4.67
CA ALA A 459 -26.21 -18.90 -3.48
C ALA A 459 -25.11 -17.81 -3.42
N TYR A 460 -24.51 -17.48 -4.55
CA TYR A 460 -23.51 -16.39 -4.64
C TYR A 460 -24.15 -15.02 -4.39
N HIS A 461 -25.31 -14.74 -5.00
CA HIS A 461 -26.05 -13.50 -4.75
C HIS A 461 -26.47 -13.34 -3.28
N ARG A 462 -26.98 -14.40 -2.65
CA ARG A 462 -27.30 -14.37 -1.22
C ARG A 462 -26.06 -14.11 -0.35
N THR A 463 -24.93 -14.72 -0.70
CA THR A 463 -23.67 -14.51 0.04
C THR A 463 -23.22 -13.07 -0.06
N LEU A 464 -23.19 -12.48 -1.26
CA LEU A 464 -22.80 -11.07 -1.45
C LEU A 464 -23.75 -10.12 -0.72
N SER A 465 -25.06 -10.36 -0.84
CA SER A 465 -26.07 -9.55 -0.13
C SER A 465 -25.88 -9.62 1.40
N THR A 466 -25.65 -10.83 1.93
CA THR A 466 -25.39 -11.02 3.36
C THR A 466 -24.13 -10.29 3.82
N LEU A 467 -23.02 -10.39 3.07
CA LEU A 467 -21.76 -9.75 3.42
C LEU A 467 -21.84 -8.23 3.31
N GLY A 468 -22.51 -7.69 2.29
CA GLY A 468 -22.71 -6.25 2.14
C GLY A 468 -23.53 -5.67 3.30
N ASN A 469 -24.66 -6.30 3.65
CA ASN A 469 -25.46 -5.87 4.81
C ASN A 469 -24.69 -6.03 6.14
N PHE A 470 -23.91 -7.10 6.29
CA PHE A 470 -23.03 -7.27 7.46
C PHE A 470 -21.99 -6.17 7.54
N TYR A 471 -21.39 -5.78 6.40
CA TYR A 471 -20.43 -4.67 6.37
C TYR A 471 -21.07 -3.37 6.86
N LEU A 472 -22.23 -3.01 6.31
CA LEU A 472 -22.93 -1.78 6.66
C LEU A 472 -23.36 -1.77 8.14
N ALA A 473 -23.90 -2.90 8.64
CA ALA A 473 -24.44 -2.97 9.99
C ALA A 473 -23.37 -3.16 11.09
N ALA A 474 -22.32 -3.94 10.85
CA ALA A 474 -21.39 -4.39 11.88
C ALA A 474 -19.97 -3.76 11.77
N LEU A 475 -19.53 -3.40 10.58
CA LEU A 475 -18.17 -2.91 10.35
C LEU A 475 -18.12 -1.39 10.15
N LEU A 476 -19.02 -0.84 9.36
CA LEU A 476 -19.09 0.60 9.09
C LEU A 476 -19.22 1.48 10.36
N PRO A 477 -19.95 1.09 11.42
CA PRO A 477 -20.03 1.90 12.65
C PRO A 477 -18.69 2.21 13.33
N GLN A 478 -17.62 1.47 13.00
CA GLN A 478 -16.26 1.78 13.45
C GLN A 478 -15.78 3.15 12.90
N ALA A 479 -16.32 3.64 11.79
CA ALA A 479 -16.00 4.96 11.24
C ALA A 479 -16.31 6.09 12.24
N GLY A 480 -17.42 5.99 12.99
CA GLY A 480 -17.76 6.94 14.05
C GLY A 480 -16.78 6.92 15.23
N ALA A 481 -16.17 5.76 15.54
CA ALA A 481 -15.11 5.70 16.55
C ALA A 481 -13.84 6.43 16.07
N HIS A 482 -13.45 6.24 14.80
CA HIS A 482 -12.33 6.95 14.21
C HIS A 482 -12.59 8.45 14.13
N ARG A 483 -13.81 8.90 13.79
CA ARG A 483 -14.20 10.31 13.86
C ARG A 483 -13.97 10.89 15.26
N ARG A 484 -14.46 10.22 16.31
CA ARG A 484 -14.25 10.67 17.69
C ARG A 484 -12.76 10.74 18.05
N ALA A 485 -11.97 9.75 17.64
CA ALA A 485 -10.52 9.77 17.85
C ALA A 485 -9.85 10.93 17.12
N ALA A 486 -10.27 11.26 15.90
CA ALA A 486 -9.76 12.41 15.15
C ALA A 486 -10.07 13.74 15.86
N LEU A 487 -11.34 14.01 16.14
CA LEU A 487 -11.80 15.30 16.64
C LEU A 487 -11.45 15.55 18.12
N GLN A 488 -11.41 14.51 18.93
CA GLN A 488 -11.22 14.63 20.39
C GLN A 488 -9.87 14.14 20.86
N GLY A 489 -9.24 13.19 20.15
CA GLY A 489 -7.97 12.59 20.53
C GLY A 489 -6.75 13.43 20.15
N ALA A 490 -6.81 14.13 19.02
CA ALA A 490 -5.66 14.83 18.45
C ALA A 490 -5.03 15.85 19.43
N ARG A 491 -5.84 16.60 20.15
CA ARG A 491 -5.37 17.57 21.16
C ARG A 491 -4.51 16.96 22.27
N TRP A 492 -4.78 15.70 22.63
CA TRP A 492 -4.05 15.03 23.69
C TRP A 492 -2.64 14.61 23.27
N CYS A 493 -2.44 14.38 21.98
CA CYS A 493 -1.11 14.10 21.43
C CYS A 493 -0.17 15.30 21.62
N GLN A 494 -0.70 16.51 21.65
CA GLN A 494 0.04 17.76 21.87
C GLN A 494 0.27 18.07 23.35
N ALA A 495 -0.60 17.55 24.23
CA ALA A 495 -0.50 17.81 25.67
C ALA A 495 0.71 17.13 26.31
N LEU A 496 1.25 16.07 25.71
CA LEU A 496 2.39 15.33 26.23
C LEU A 496 3.70 15.92 25.69
N GLN A 497 4.41 16.69 26.49
CA GLN A 497 5.71 17.26 26.14
C GLN A 497 6.84 16.22 26.13
N ALA A 498 7.92 16.52 25.41
CA ALA A 498 9.05 15.58 25.27
C ALA A 498 9.74 15.24 26.60
N GLU A 499 9.69 16.16 27.56
CA GLU A 499 10.23 16.00 28.91
C GLU A 499 9.39 15.04 29.76
N ASP A 500 8.06 15.05 29.60
CA ASP A 500 7.14 14.14 30.28
C ASP A 500 7.29 12.69 29.81
N ARG A 501 7.79 12.47 28.58
CA ARG A 501 8.07 11.13 28.04
C ARG A 501 9.21 10.41 28.79
N LYS A 502 10.08 11.15 29.48
CA LYS A 502 11.12 10.55 30.35
C LYS A 502 10.55 10.08 31.67
N SER A 503 9.53 10.77 32.20
CA SER A 503 8.88 10.41 33.48
C SER A 503 7.96 9.18 33.34
N THR A 504 7.39 8.91 32.17
CA THR A 504 6.58 7.70 31.94
C THR A 504 7.37 6.40 32.04
N ARG A 505 8.71 6.42 31.89
CA ARG A 505 9.55 5.23 32.14
C ARG A 505 9.67 4.88 33.63
N LEU A 506 9.57 5.86 34.53
CA LEU A 506 9.63 5.63 35.96
C LEU A 506 8.27 5.24 36.56
N ASN A 507 7.17 5.78 36.02
CA ASN A 507 5.82 5.45 36.48
C ASN A 507 5.33 4.07 36.05
N SER A 508 5.74 3.55 34.87
CA SER A 508 5.35 2.21 34.45
C SER A 508 5.93 1.11 35.34
N SER A 509 7.16 1.28 35.87
CA SER A 509 7.76 0.31 36.79
C SER A 509 7.09 0.30 38.16
N HIS A 510 6.64 1.46 38.66
CA HIS A 510 5.94 1.56 39.94
C HIS A 510 4.49 1.06 39.87
N LEU A 511 3.76 1.30 38.77
CA LEU A 511 2.40 0.78 38.57
C LEU A 511 2.37 -0.74 38.43
N VAL A 512 3.33 -1.32 37.71
CA VAL A 512 3.44 -2.78 37.55
C VAL A 512 3.82 -3.46 38.88
N ILE A 513 4.69 -2.87 39.67
CA ILE A 513 5.06 -3.38 41.02
C ILE A 513 3.87 -3.30 41.97
N SER A 514 3.09 -2.22 41.95
CA SER A 514 1.89 -2.09 42.78
C SER A 514 0.80 -3.10 42.39
N TYR A 515 0.63 -3.40 41.08
CA TYR A 515 -0.33 -4.40 40.60
C TYR A 515 0.10 -5.82 40.96
N ALA A 516 1.39 -6.14 40.82
CA ALA A 516 1.95 -7.45 41.18
C ALA A 516 1.81 -7.75 42.67
N VAL A 517 2.01 -6.73 43.54
CA VAL A 517 1.82 -6.88 44.99
C VAL A 517 0.34 -7.04 45.38
N PHE A 518 -0.59 -6.50 44.61
CA PHE A 518 -2.03 -6.67 44.86
C PHE A 518 -2.55 -8.06 44.43
N CYS A 519 -1.93 -8.69 43.43
CA CYS A 519 -2.29 -10.03 43.00
C CYS A 519 -1.65 -11.16 43.85
N LEU A 520 -0.70 -10.83 44.72
CA LEU A 520 -0.01 -11.80 45.60
C LEU A 520 -0.52 -11.76 47.04
N LYS A 521 -1.53 -10.97 47.35
CA LYS A 521 -2.30 -10.97 48.59
C LYS A 521 -3.71 -11.47 48.34
#